data_f6ccde45589cf4fc3d6d92943a40408d
#
_entry.id   f6ccde45589cf4fc3d6d92943a40408d
#
_cell.length_a   1.000
_cell.length_b   1.000
_cell.length_c   1.000
_cell.angle_alpha   90.00
_cell.angle_beta   90.00
_cell.angle_gamma   90.00
#
_symmetry.space_group_name_H-M   'P 1'
#
loop_
_entity.id
_entity.type
_entity.pdbx_description
1 polymer ?
#
loop_
_entity_poly.entity_id
_entity_poly.type
_entity_poly.pdbx_seq_one_letter_code
_entity_poly.pdbx_strand_id
1 'polypeptide(L)'
;MKSLILVTSPPACGKTYVSKAIAKKLDHVVYLDKDTLIVLSKQIFVVANQEYNRSSDFFEEHIRDYEYYAVLDLAFEALEYEDNVLINAPFTREVRNPQYIADLRAKLAKIGARLVLVWVDTSPETCHERMIKRNSSRDTWKLEHWDEYVATQNFTKPGNIPELFVFNNSSEEDFKKSLDDAVKYIRGE
;
A
#
# COMPACT_ATOMS: atom_id res chain seq x y z
N MET A 1 -6.02 -21.30 2.00
CA MET A 1 -7.16 -20.32 2.00
C MET A 1 -6.70 -19.11 1.21
N LYS A 2 -7.50 -18.67 0.24
CA LYS A 2 -7.19 -17.50 -0.59
C LYS A 2 -7.07 -16.22 0.24
N SER A 3 -6.12 -15.34 -0.08
CA SER A 3 -5.87 -14.12 0.68
C SER A 3 -5.65 -12.92 -0.24
N LEU A 4 -6.39 -11.83 -0.01
CA LEU A 4 -6.05 -10.51 -0.51
C LEU A 4 -5.20 -9.80 0.53
N ILE A 5 -3.97 -9.48 0.18
CA ILE A 5 -2.97 -8.87 1.06
C ILE A 5 -2.77 -7.42 0.64
N LEU A 6 -3.19 -6.47 1.46
CA LEU A 6 -2.95 -5.05 1.21
C LEU A 6 -1.75 -4.59 2.05
N VAL A 7 -0.64 -4.25 1.41
CA VAL A 7 0.51 -3.66 2.08
C VAL A 7 0.40 -2.15 1.98
N THR A 8 0.23 -1.51 3.12
CA THR A 8 -0.08 -0.08 3.23
C THR A 8 0.82 0.63 4.23
N SER A 9 1.02 1.90 4.03
CA SER A 9 1.71 2.82 4.94
C SER A 9 1.65 4.26 4.40
N PRO A 10 2.01 5.26 5.20
CA PRO A 10 2.38 6.57 4.69
C PRO A 10 3.53 6.50 3.68
N PRO A 11 3.76 7.55 2.89
CA PRO A 11 4.91 7.62 1.98
C PRO A 11 6.25 7.42 2.69
N ALA A 12 7.22 6.83 1.97
CA ALA A 12 8.59 6.60 2.40
C ALA A 12 8.84 5.58 3.53
N CYS A 13 7.81 4.98 4.12
CA CYS A 13 7.97 3.92 5.13
C CYS A 13 8.55 2.59 4.59
N GLY A 14 8.91 2.52 3.31
CA GLY A 14 9.53 1.32 2.71
C GLY A 14 8.53 0.27 2.22
N LYS A 15 7.27 0.64 2.04
CA LYS A 15 6.19 -0.24 1.60
C LYS A 15 6.55 -1.15 0.42
N THR A 16 7.10 -0.60 -0.66
CA THR A 16 7.48 -1.39 -1.85
C THR A 16 8.57 -2.42 -1.55
N TYR A 17 9.53 -2.07 -0.68
CA TYR A 17 10.57 -3.00 -0.26
C TYR A 17 10.00 -4.17 0.53
N VAL A 18 9.15 -3.87 1.51
CA VAL A 18 8.43 -4.86 2.34
C VAL A 18 7.54 -5.75 1.47
N SER A 19 6.73 -5.15 0.59
CA SER A 19 5.81 -5.88 -0.30
C SER A 19 6.54 -6.90 -1.17
N LYS A 20 7.66 -6.49 -1.78
CA LYS A 20 8.47 -7.38 -2.61
C LYS A 20 9.16 -8.47 -1.80
N ALA A 21 9.58 -8.18 -0.56
CA ALA A 21 10.18 -9.18 0.32
C ALA A 21 9.16 -10.25 0.74
N ILE A 22 7.95 -9.83 1.12
CA ILE A 22 6.85 -10.75 1.44
C ILE A 22 6.51 -11.61 0.22
N ALA A 23 6.31 -11.00 -0.95
CA ALA A 23 5.96 -11.72 -2.17
C ALA A 23 7.01 -12.79 -2.55
N LYS A 24 8.30 -12.52 -2.33
CA LYS A 24 9.38 -13.50 -2.59
C LYS A 24 9.40 -14.69 -1.63
N LYS A 25 8.73 -14.57 -0.47
CA LYS A 25 8.67 -15.64 0.55
C LYS A 25 7.37 -16.45 0.47
N LEU A 26 6.38 -15.94 -0.26
CA LEU A 26 5.11 -16.63 -0.46
C LEU A 26 5.16 -17.48 -1.73
N ASP A 27 4.52 -18.63 -1.67
CA ASP A 27 4.21 -19.45 -2.83
C ASP A 27 2.85 -19.02 -3.40
N HIS A 28 2.62 -19.26 -4.70
CA HIS A 28 1.34 -18.96 -5.35
C HIS A 28 0.84 -17.53 -5.07
N VAL A 29 1.66 -16.53 -5.43
CA VAL A 29 1.37 -15.13 -5.20
C VAL A 29 1.42 -14.31 -6.48
N VAL A 30 0.36 -13.51 -6.71
CA VAL A 30 0.36 -12.42 -7.69
C VAL A 30 0.72 -11.12 -6.97
N TYR A 31 1.77 -10.45 -7.42
CA TYR A 31 2.19 -9.15 -6.91
C TYR A 31 1.70 -8.03 -7.83
N LEU A 32 0.89 -7.13 -7.29
CA LEU A 32 0.36 -5.97 -7.99
C LEU A 32 0.89 -4.68 -7.36
N ASP A 33 1.49 -3.84 -8.18
CA ASP A 33 1.93 -2.50 -7.75
C ASP A 33 1.03 -1.44 -8.40
N LYS A 34 0.30 -0.69 -7.57
CA LYS A 34 -0.58 0.37 -8.06
C LYS A 34 0.16 1.40 -8.91
N ASP A 35 1.44 1.63 -8.62
CA ASP A 35 2.24 2.58 -9.38
C ASP A 35 2.51 2.14 -10.84
N THR A 36 2.25 0.88 -11.19
CA THR A 36 2.24 0.41 -12.58
C THR A 36 1.18 1.15 -13.43
N LEU A 37 0.08 1.60 -12.80
CA LEU A 37 -0.99 2.34 -13.47
C LEU A 37 -0.62 3.80 -13.78
N ILE A 38 0.51 4.31 -13.27
CA ILE A 38 0.95 5.70 -13.48
C ILE A 38 1.10 6.03 -14.97
N VAL A 39 1.47 5.05 -15.78
CA VAL A 39 1.59 5.25 -17.23
C VAL A 39 0.26 5.67 -17.86
N LEU A 40 -0.85 5.07 -17.42
CA LEU A 40 -2.20 5.43 -17.89
C LEU A 40 -2.62 6.79 -17.32
N SER A 41 -2.35 7.02 -16.03
CA SER A 41 -2.65 8.29 -15.37
C SER A 41 -1.94 9.46 -16.05
N LYS A 42 -0.66 9.31 -16.42
CA LYS A 42 0.07 10.32 -17.20
C LYS A 42 -0.61 10.62 -18.55
N GLN A 43 -1.09 9.60 -19.24
CA GLN A 43 -1.78 9.79 -20.52
C GLN A 43 -3.11 10.53 -20.34
N ILE A 44 -3.83 10.31 -19.23
CA ILE A 44 -5.06 11.05 -18.92
C ILE A 44 -4.75 12.55 -18.75
N PHE A 45 -3.68 12.92 -18.04
CA PHE A 45 -3.26 14.32 -17.94
C PHE A 45 -2.97 14.95 -19.31
N VAL A 46 -2.28 14.20 -20.19
CA VAL A 46 -1.98 14.66 -21.55
C VAL A 46 -3.25 14.90 -22.35
N VAL A 47 -4.19 13.95 -22.36
CA VAL A 47 -5.45 14.05 -23.11
C VAL A 47 -6.33 15.18 -22.57
N ALA A 48 -6.33 15.39 -21.25
CA ALA A 48 -7.07 16.46 -20.58
C ALA A 48 -6.39 17.83 -20.69
N ASN A 49 -5.21 17.92 -21.32
CA ASN A 49 -4.39 19.13 -21.39
C ASN A 49 -4.12 19.76 -20.00
N GLN A 50 -3.82 18.88 -19.01
CA GLN A 50 -3.48 19.24 -17.64
C GLN A 50 -2.00 19.00 -17.37
N GLU A 51 -1.40 19.82 -16.51
CA GLU A 51 -0.04 19.58 -16.01
C GLU A 51 -0.03 18.34 -15.11
N TYR A 52 0.98 17.47 -15.30
CA TYR A 52 1.12 16.26 -14.49
C TYR A 52 1.45 16.58 -13.04
N ASN A 53 0.45 16.50 -12.18
CA ASN A 53 0.58 16.68 -10.74
C ASN A 53 -0.35 15.73 -9.97
N ARG A 54 0.22 14.74 -9.29
CA ARG A 54 -0.54 13.75 -8.49
C ARG A 54 -1.07 14.30 -7.15
N SER A 55 -0.87 15.58 -6.86
CA SER A 55 -1.44 16.28 -5.71
C SER A 55 -2.45 17.35 -6.14
N SER A 56 -2.82 17.39 -7.43
CA SER A 56 -3.83 18.35 -7.94
C SER A 56 -5.24 17.86 -7.68
N ASP A 57 -6.18 18.79 -7.64
CA ASP A 57 -7.62 18.49 -7.56
C ASP A 57 -8.06 17.63 -8.74
N PHE A 58 -7.53 17.89 -9.93
CA PHE A 58 -7.79 17.06 -11.11
C PHE A 58 -7.43 15.59 -10.90
N PHE A 59 -6.27 15.31 -10.29
CA PHE A 59 -5.89 13.93 -9.96
C PHE A 59 -6.83 13.30 -8.93
N GLU A 60 -7.14 14.03 -7.86
CA GLU A 60 -8.01 13.53 -6.79
C GLU A 60 -9.44 13.24 -7.30
N GLU A 61 -9.99 14.09 -8.17
CA GLU A 61 -11.37 13.98 -8.64
C GLU A 61 -11.53 12.98 -9.80
N HIS A 62 -10.53 12.85 -10.68
CA HIS A 62 -10.71 12.15 -11.96
C HIS A 62 -9.82 10.91 -12.14
N ILE A 63 -8.78 10.71 -11.31
CA ILE A 63 -7.81 9.65 -11.55
C ILE A 63 -7.61 8.75 -10.33
N ARG A 64 -7.44 9.34 -9.15
CA ARG A 64 -7.00 8.61 -7.96
C ARG A 64 -7.81 7.34 -7.69
N ASP A 65 -9.09 7.47 -7.55
CA ASP A 65 -9.96 6.35 -7.17
C ASP A 65 -10.03 5.29 -8.26
N TYR A 66 -9.91 5.67 -9.53
CA TYR A 66 -9.86 4.72 -10.64
C TYR A 66 -8.59 3.88 -10.65
N GLU A 67 -7.44 4.40 -10.20
CA GLU A 67 -6.24 3.59 -9.98
C GLU A 67 -6.49 2.50 -8.92
N TYR A 68 -7.22 2.84 -7.85
CA TYR A 68 -7.56 1.87 -6.80
C TYR A 68 -8.60 0.85 -7.26
N TYR A 69 -9.61 1.28 -8.00
CA TYR A 69 -10.59 0.35 -8.60
C TYR A 69 -9.91 -0.62 -9.55
N ALA A 70 -9.09 -0.12 -10.46
CA ALA A 70 -8.39 -0.97 -11.44
C ALA A 70 -7.48 -2.02 -10.76
N VAL A 71 -6.68 -1.63 -9.77
CA VAL A 71 -5.80 -2.59 -9.08
C VAL A 71 -6.58 -3.60 -8.25
N LEU A 72 -7.73 -3.22 -7.69
CA LEU A 72 -8.61 -4.14 -6.96
C LEU A 72 -9.31 -5.11 -7.91
N ASP A 73 -9.82 -4.65 -9.05
CA ASP A 73 -10.45 -5.51 -10.05
C ASP A 73 -9.46 -6.56 -10.57
N LEU A 74 -8.22 -6.14 -10.89
CA LEU A 74 -7.12 -7.06 -11.23
C LEU A 74 -6.84 -8.07 -10.11
N ALA A 75 -6.91 -7.63 -8.86
CA ALA A 75 -6.68 -8.52 -7.72
C ALA A 75 -7.80 -9.55 -7.54
N PHE A 76 -9.06 -9.16 -7.72
CA PHE A 76 -10.19 -10.08 -7.68
C PHE A 76 -10.15 -11.10 -8.83
N GLU A 77 -9.79 -10.67 -10.03
CA GLU A 77 -9.57 -11.57 -11.16
C GLU A 77 -8.44 -12.56 -10.87
N ALA A 78 -7.30 -12.08 -10.37
CA ALA A 78 -6.16 -12.93 -10.03
C ALA A 78 -6.48 -13.94 -8.93
N LEU A 79 -7.34 -13.61 -7.96
CA LEU A 79 -7.80 -14.53 -6.92
C LEU A 79 -8.66 -15.69 -7.45
N GLU A 80 -9.13 -15.67 -8.69
CA GLU A 80 -9.78 -16.84 -9.31
C GLU A 80 -8.77 -17.96 -9.56
N TYR A 81 -7.51 -17.61 -9.84
CA TYR A 81 -6.47 -18.50 -10.32
C TYR A 81 -5.37 -18.78 -9.28
N GLU A 82 -5.13 -17.86 -8.34
CA GLU A 82 -4.05 -17.94 -7.37
C GLU A 82 -4.55 -17.82 -5.92
N ASP A 83 -3.77 -18.36 -4.98
CA ASP A 83 -4.12 -18.37 -3.56
C ASP A 83 -3.86 -17.04 -2.87
N ASN A 84 -2.81 -16.32 -3.28
CA ASN A 84 -2.43 -15.06 -2.68
C ASN A 84 -2.33 -13.96 -3.72
N VAL A 85 -2.98 -12.84 -3.47
CA VAL A 85 -2.78 -11.62 -4.25
C VAL A 85 -2.34 -10.51 -3.31
N LEU A 86 -1.17 -9.94 -3.57
CA LEU A 86 -0.58 -8.87 -2.78
C LEU A 86 -0.61 -7.57 -3.57
N ILE A 87 -1.25 -6.54 -3.01
CA ILE A 87 -1.28 -5.20 -3.57
C ILE A 87 -0.34 -4.28 -2.77
N ASN A 88 0.61 -3.67 -3.45
CA ASN A 88 1.42 -2.56 -2.96
C ASN A 88 0.76 -1.24 -3.32
N ALA A 89 0.08 -0.60 -2.35
CA ALA A 89 -0.55 0.71 -2.53
C ALA A 89 -0.75 1.42 -1.18
N PRO A 90 -0.79 2.77 -1.18
CA PRO A 90 -0.95 3.51 0.07
C PRO A 90 -2.41 3.60 0.55
N PHE A 91 -3.12 2.52 0.74
CA PHE A 91 -4.54 2.46 1.18
C PHE A 91 -4.85 3.19 2.49
N THR A 92 -4.16 4.30 2.80
CA THR A 92 -4.22 4.97 4.11
C THR A 92 -5.58 5.57 4.44
N ARG A 93 -6.36 5.99 3.45
CA ARG A 93 -7.74 6.47 3.63
C ARG A 93 -8.69 5.29 3.76
N GLU A 94 -8.55 4.33 2.87
CA GLU A 94 -9.42 3.17 2.71
C GLU A 94 -9.40 2.29 3.95
N VAL A 95 -8.21 1.98 4.49
CA VAL A 95 -8.08 1.14 5.69
C VAL A 95 -8.59 1.81 6.97
N ARG A 96 -8.78 3.13 6.97
CA ARG A 96 -9.36 3.87 8.09
C ARG A 96 -10.88 4.03 7.99
N ASN A 97 -11.46 3.62 6.87
CA ASN A 97 -12.90 3.65 6.66
C ASN A 97 -13.52 2.28 7.03
N PRO A 98 -14.25 2.16 8.14
CA PRO A 98 -14.83 0.89 8.56
C PRO A 98 -15.79 0.28 7.54
N GLN A 99 -16.56 1.12 6.83
CA GLN A 99 -17.48 0.64 5.80
C GLN A 99 -16.74 0.05 4.61
N TYR A 100 -15.64 0.70 4.16
CA TYR A 100 -14.80 0.16 3.10
C TYR A 100 -14.24 -1.22 3.44
N ILE A 101 -13.74 -1.39 4.67
CA ILE A 101 -13.23 -2.68 5.15
C ILE A 101 -14.34 -3.71 5.24
N ALA A 102 -15.53 -3.35 5.71
CA ALA A 102 -16.69 -4.25 5.79
C ALA A 102 -17.13 -4.72 4.38
N ASP A 103 -17.21 -3.80 3.43
CA ASP A 103 -17.60 -4.11 2.05
C ASP A 103 -16.55 -5.00 1.36
N LEU A 104 -15.26 -4.74 1.59
CA LEU A 104 -14.17 -5.55 1.05
C LEU A 104 -14.20 -6.98 1.63
N ARG A 105 -14.42 -7.13 2.95
CA ARG A 105 -14.62 -8.44 3.58
C ARG A 105 -15.79 -9.20 2.97
N ALA A 106 -16.92 -8.51 2.80
CA ALA A 106 -18.13 -9.13 2.24
C ALA A 106 -17.89 -9.60 0.78
N LYS A 107 -17.16 -8.84 -0.02
CA LYS A 107 -16.77 -9.24 -1.37
C LYS A 107 -15.85 -10.47 -1.35
N LEU A 108 -14.82 -10.46 -0.50
CA LEU A 108 -13.87 -11.57 -0.38
C LEU A 108 -14.52 -12.86 0.14
N ALA A 109 -15.44 -12.75 1.10
CA ALA A 109 -16.17 -13.90 1.63
C ALA A 109 -16.96 -14.66 0.54
N LYS A 110 -17.51 -13.94 -0.47
CA LYS A 110 -18.25 -14.56 -1.58
C LYS A 110 -17.39 -15.49 -2.44
N ILE A 111 -16.08 -15.26 -2.48
CA ILE A 111 -15.11 -16.06 -3.24
C ILE A 111 -14.24 -16.95 -2.35
N GLY A 112 -14.60 -17.09 -1.07
CA GLY A 112 -13.84 -17.90 -0.12
C GLY A 112 -12.44 -17.37 0.21
N ALA A 113 -12.23 -16.06 0.04
CA ALA A 113 -10.97 -15.39 0.35
C ALA A 113 -11.07 -14.56 1.63
N ARG A 114 -9.92 -14.30 2.26
CA ARG A 114 -9.81 -13.42 3.42
C ARG A 114 -9.02 -12.17 3.12
N LEU A 115 -9.25 -11.13 3.91
CA LEU A 115 -8.45 -9.92 3.91
C LEU A 115 -7.24 -10.10 4.84
N VAL A 116 -6.09 -9.60 4.43
CA VAL A 116 -4.89 -9.41 5.26
C VAL A 116 -4.40 -7.98 5.04
N LEU A 117 -4.25 -7.23 6.12
CA LEU A 117 -3.71 -5.87 6.08
C LEU A 117 -2.31 -5.88 6.69
N VAL A 118 -1.32 -5.43 5.96
CA VAL A 118 0.04 -5.26 6.46
C VAL A 118 0.33 -3.76 6.54
N TRP A 119 0.38 -3.22 7.75
CA TRP A 119 0.79 -1.85 8.01
C TRP A 119 2.30 -1.80 8.19
N VAL A 120 3.00 -1.14 7.28
CA VAL A 120 4.45 -0.95 7.41
C VAL A 120 4.71 0.23 8.34
N ASP A 121 5.11 -0.11 9.55
CA ASP A 121 5.43 0.84 10.61
C ASP A 121 6.89 1.25 10.54
N THR A 122 7.11 2.57 10.46
CA THR A 122 8.45 3.16 10.37
C THR A 122 8.37 4.55 10.97
N SER A 123 9.32 4.91 11.83
CA SER A 123 9.31 6.23 12.45
C SER A 123 9.44 7.35 11.41
N PRO A 124 8.86 8.54 11.66
CA PRO A 124 9.02 9.69 10.79
C PRO A 124 10.50 10.05 10.54
N GLU A 125 11.36 9.93 11.56
CA GLU A 125 12.79 10.20 11.48
C GLU A 125 13.47 9.25 10.47
N THR A 126 13.19 7.95 10.58
CA THR A 126 13.71 6.95 9.63
C THR A 126 13.19 7.18 8.22
N CYS A 127 11.94 7.61 8.06
CA CYS A 127 11.38 7.99 6.76
C CYS A 127 12.12 9.20 6.18
N HIS A 128 12.43 10.21 6.99
CA HIS A 128 13.18 11.39 6.60
C HIS A 128 14.58 11.04 6.09
N GLU A 129 15.35 10.28 6.88
CA GLU A 129 16.68 9.80 6.49
C GLU A 129 16.66 9.03 5.17
N ARG A 130 15.66 8.16 5.00
CA ARG A 130 15.49 7.40 3.76
C ARG A 130 15.14 8.27 2.55
N MET A 131 14.35 9.34 2.72
CA MET A 131 14.06 10.31 1.67
C MET A 131 15.33 11.07 1.27
N ILE A 132 16.11 11.54 2.24
CA ILE A 132 17.40 12.21 1.99
C ILE A 132 18.33 11.28 1.20
N LYS A 133 18.53 10.04 1.68
CA LYS A 133 19.39 9.05 1.04
C LYS A 133 18.93 8.69 -0.38
N ARG A 134 17.62 8.61 -0.61
CA ARG A 134 17.03 8.30 -1.92
C ARG A 134 17.25 9.42 -2.94
N ASN A 135 17.34 10.67 -2.49
CA ASN A 135 17.55 11.86 -3.30
C ASN A 135 16.67 11.94 -4.56
N SER A 136 15.36 11.75 -4.39
CA SER A 136 14.39 11.72 -5.49
C SER A 136 13.69 13.06 -5.62
N SER A 137 13.56 13.58 -6.85
CA SER A 137 12.83 14.84 -7.13
C SER A 137 11.38 14.85 -6.61
N ARG A 138 10.74 13.69 -6.49
CA ARG A 138 9.39 13.56 -5.89
C ARG A 138 9.34 13.87 -4.39
N ASP A 139 10.49 13.95 -3.73
CA ASP A 139 10.59 14.20 -2.30
C ASP A 139 11.06 15.60 -1.97
N THR A 140 11.48 16.41 -2.96
CA THR A 140 12.05 17.74 -2.77
C THR A 140 11.17 18.60 -1.88
N TRP A 141 9.90 18.81 -2.24
CA TRP A 141 8.98 19.61 -1.44
C TRP A 141 8.83 19.08 -0.01
N LYS A 142 8.76 17.76 0.18
CA LYS A 142 8.60 17.12 1.50
C LYS A 142 9.81 17.34 2.39
N LEU A 143 11.01 17.33 1.81
CA LEU A 143 12.25 17.56 2.54
C LEU A 143 12.41 19.03 2.90
N GLU A 144 12.02 19.94 2.01
CA GLU A 144 12.03 21.39 2.25
C GLU A 144 10.99 21.84 3.30
N HIS A 145 9.85 21.09 3.42
CA HIS A 145 8.73 21.39 4.30
C HIS A 145 8.44 20.21 5.23
N TRP A 146 9.49 19.64 5.85
CA TRP A 146 9.38 18.39 6.59
C TRP A 146 8.36 18.42 7.72
N ASP A 147 8.38 19.46 8.55
CA ASP A 147 7.47 19.59 9.69
C ASP A 147 6.00 19.70 9.25
N GLU A 148 5.75 20.48 8.20
CA GLU A 148 4.42 20.60 7.58
C GLU A 148 3.97 19.26 6.99
N TYR A 149 4.85 18.57 6.27
CA TYR A 149 4.58 17.24 5.72
C TYR A 149 4.21 16.24 6.80
N VAL A 150 5.01 16.14 7.86
CA VAL A 150 4.74 15.20 8.99
C VAL A 150 3.43 15.53 9.68
N ALA A 151 3.11 16.81 9.88
CA ALA A 151 1.85 17.24 10.49
C ALA A 151 0.61 16.84 9.65
N THR A 152 0.75 16.72 8.33
CA THR A 152 -0.34 16.32 7.43
C THR A 152 -0.46 14.81 7.25
N GLN A 153 0.59 14.03 7.60
CA GLN A 153 0.60 12.57 7.44
C GLN A 153 0.20 11.88 8.75
N ASN A 154 -0.68 10.92 8.65
CA ASN A 154 -1.03 10.08 9.79
C ASN A 154 -0.14 8.81 9.81
N PHE A 155 0.95 8.86 10.58
CA PHE A 155 1.87 7.74 10.79
C PHE A 155 1.32 6.70 11.77
N THR A 156 0.25 7.00 12.51
CA THR A 156 -0.35 6.05 13.44
C THR A 156 -1.01 4.91 12.69
N LYS A 157 -0.80 3.69 13.12
CA LYS A 157 -1.49 2.53 12.55
C LYS A 157 -3.01 2.65 12.68
N PRO A 158 -3.80 2.14 11.73
CA PRO A 158 -5.24 2.05 11.88
C PRO A 158 -5.62 1.23 13.12
N GLY A 159 -6.64 1.68 13.87
CA GLY A 159 -7.12 0.98 15.05
C GLY A 159 -8.25 -0.01 14.73
N ASN A 160 -8.43 -1.02 15.60
CA ASN A 160 -9.61 -1.91 15.62
C ASN A 160 -9.88 -2.69 14.31
N ILE A 161 -8.83 -3.14 13.62
CA ILE A 161 -8.94 -3.99 12.44
C ILE A 161 -8.33 -5.35 12.78
N PRO A 162 -9.14 -6.43 12.92
CA PRO A 162 -8.64 -7.75 13.30
C PRO A 162 -7.60 -8.34 12.33
N GLU A 163 -7.71 -7.99 11.05
CA GLU A 163 -6.84 -8.46 9.97
C GLU A 163 -5.51 -7.70 9.87
N LEU A 164 -5.26 -6.73 10.77
CA LEU A 164 -4.09 -5.88 10.72
C LEU A 164 -2.86 -6.56 11.34
N PHE A 165 -1.87 -6.80 10.51
CA PHE A 165 -0.51 -7.13 10.92
C PHE A 165 0.36 -5.85 10.89
N VAL A 166 1.08 -5.56 11.96
CA VAL A 166 2.03 -4.44 12.02
C VAL A 166 3.43 -4.95 11.69
N PHE A 167 3.96 -4.50 10.57
CA PHE A 167 5.29 -4.82 10.09
C PHE A 167 6.27 -3.71 10.52
N ASN A 168 7.10 -3.95 11.53
CA ASN A 168 8.12 -2.99 11.92
C ASN A 168 9.27 -2.98 10.91
N ASN A 169 9.55 -1.80 10.34
CA ASN A 169 10.57 -1.58 9.34
C ASN A 169 11.56 -0.47 9.76
N SER A 170 11.78 -0.30 11.07
CA SER A 170 12.65 0.75 11.59
C SER A 170 14.12 0.38 11.55
N SER A 171 14.45 -0.91 11.68
CA SER A 171 15.82 -1.45 11.61
C SER A 171 15.89 -2.70 10.72
N GLU A 172 17.10 -3.16 10.41
CA GLU A 172 17.29 -4.41 9.65
C GLU A 172 16.90 -5.64 10.46
N GLU A 173 17.10 -5.64 11.76
CA GLU A 173 16.71 -6.71 12.67
C GLU A 173 15.19 -6.81 12.77
N ASP A 174 14.51 -5.66 13.00
CA ASP A 174 13.06 -5.59 13.04
C ASP A 174 12.44 -6.04 11.71
N PHE A 175 13.04 -5.62 10.59
CA PHE A 175 12.60 -6.04 9.27
C PHE A 175 12.65 -7.56 9.10
N LYS A 176 13.77 -8.22 9.45
CA LYS A 176 13.93 -9.68 9.31
C LYS A 176 12.90 -10.42 10.16
N LYS A 177 12.74 -10.02 11.42
CA LYS A 177 11.75 -10.60 12.33
C LYS A 177 10.34 -10.40 11.80
N SER A 178 9.97 -9.17 11.44
CA SER A 178 8.64 -8.85 10.93
C SER A 178 8.33 -9.56 9.63
N LEU A 179 9.34 -9.82 8.78
CA LEU A 179 9.15 -10.56 7.53
C LEU A 179 8.76 -12.01 7.79
N ASP A 180 9.46 -12.69 8.69
CA ASP A 180 9.14 -14.08 9.01
C ASP A 180 7.78 -14.20 9.70
N ASP A 181 7.47 -13.28 10.63
CA ASP A 181 6.18 -13.23 11.32
C ASP A 181 5.02 -12.90 10.37
N ALA A 182 5.23 -11.96 9.42
CA ALA A 182 4.23 -11.62 8.42
C ALA A 182 3.90 -12.82 7.50
N VAL A 183 4.91 -13.56 7.07
CA VAL A 183 4.72 -14.75 6.22
C VAL A 183 3.93 -15.82 6.96
N LYS A 184 4.23 -16.09 8.23
CA LYS A 184 3.45 -17.01 9.07
C LYS A 184 2.01 -16.54 9.21
N TYR A 185 1.81 -15.26 9.53
CA TYR A 185 0.48 -14.67 9.65
C TYR A 185 -0.34 -14.81 8.37
N ILE A 186 0.28 -14.58 7.20
CA ILE A 186 -0.36 -14.74 5.89
C ILE A 186 -0.67 -16.21 5.61
N ARG A 187 0.16 -17.15 6.06
CA ARG A 187 -0.12 -18.59 5.92
C ARG A 187 -1.15 -19.11 6.91
N GLY A 188 -1.42 -18.35 7.98
CA GLY A 188 -2.32 -18.77 9.06
C GLY A 188 -1.67 -19.75 10.03
N GLU A 189 -0.36 -19.61 10.22
CA GLU A 189 0.49 -20.41 11.13
C GLU A 189 0.63 -19.72 12.49
#